data_4b6b617e2943fb2db5b2161d6f3c19c7
#
_entry.id   4b6b617e2943fb2db5b2161d6f3c19c7
#
_cell.length_a   1.000
_cell.length_b   1.000
_cell.length_c   1.000
_cell.angle_alpha   90.00
_cell.angle_beta   90.00
_cell.angle_gamma   90.00
#
_symmetry.space_group_name_H-M   'P 1'
#
loop_
_entity.id
_entity.type
_entity.pdbx_description
1 polymer ?
#
loop_
_entity_poly.entity_id
_entity_poly.type
_entity_poly.pdbx_seq_one_letter_code
_entity_poly.pdbx_strand_id
1 'polypeptide(L)'
;MTDSRGVLFVPYQDTLGLLSVEDAMRVCEDVYAMHARGSVVWSSPRSFKLDVAEAFNNHWHVKAALLKDIPTTGVRLYNYYDDGVRNTVGDLGCPRYIVLSDPHSGEPIAVVDEHWSYAIRSAAAAVLACKWMGPRNPNILGLVGIGTMGTNSLRCLCTMYRFEEIRCTSRRPETRAAFARKWSQALGTAVVPKDSIEEVVRGADIAVGGTTSSDVVSREPWLKPGSTFISLARRELDPAGWSKMDKVVIDSWDFNMLQGEFKRMIESGQFSRAQLHGEIHELVSGAKKGRERDDERILIHTTGLVSQDIALAHFLYRNALDKGLGTWLPRAGGAARMAGTGERSTT
;
A
#
# COMPACT_ATOMS: atom_id res chain seq x y z
N MET A 1 26.05 -10.39 2.71
CA MET A 1 26.89 -11.35 1.94
C MET A 1 26.01 -11.99 0.88
N THR A 2 26.44 -11.94 -0.37
CA THR A 2 25.73 -12.56 -1.50
C THR A 2 25.85 -14.08 -1.39
N ASP A 3 24.74 -14.79 -1.57
CA ASP A 3 24.72 -16.24 -1.51
C ASP A 3 25.34 -16.83 -2.78
N SER A 4 26.23 -17.81 -2.63
CA SER A 4 26.91 -18.46 -3.75
C SER A 4 25.96 -19.25 -4.67
N ARG A 5 24.77 -19.58 -4.19
CA ARG A 5 23.72 -20.26 -4.99
C ARG A 5 23.12 -19.38 -6.10
N GLY A 6 23.22 -18.06 -5.99
CA GLY A 6 22.71 -17.15 -7.02
C GLY A 6 21.73 -16.11 -6.50
N VAL A 7 20.67 -15.83 -7.29
CA VAL A 7 19.57 -14.93 -6.97
C VAL A 7 18.34 -15.76 -6.59
N LEU A 8 17.73 -15.51 -5.43
CA LEU A 8 16.53 -16.25 -5.02
C LEU A 8 15.29 -15.66 -5.68
N PHE A 9 14.59 -16.44 -6.48
CA PHE A 9 13.23 -16.09 -6.92
C PHE A 9 12.20 -16.59 -5.92
N VAL A 10 11.39 -15.68 -5.36
CA VAL A 10 10.29 -16.00 -4.44
C VAL A 10 8.97 -15.80 -5.18
N PRO A 11 8.32 -16.87 -5.65
CA PRO A 11 7.09 -16.80 -6.42
C PRO A 11 5.89 -16.48 -5.53
N TYR A 12 4.80 -16.01 -6.13
CA TYR A 12 3.55 -15.65 -5.45
C TYR A 12 3.07 -16.70 -4.44
N GLN A 13 3.07 -17.97 -4.84
CA GLN A 13 2.56 -19.06 -4.00
C GLN A 13 3.33 -19.18 -2.67
N ASP A 14 4.65 -19.01 -2.72
CA ASP A 14 5.48 -19.05 -1.52
C ASP A 14 5.23 -17.83 -0.62
N THR A 15 4.93 -16.65 -1.20
CA THR A 15 4.70 -15.43 -0.42
C THR A 15 3.46 -15.52 0.48
N LEU A 16 2.44 -16.30 0.10
CA LEU A 16 1.19 -16.44 0.86
C LEU A 16 1.38 -17.00 2.26
N GLY A 17 2.34 -17.92 2.45
CA GLY A 17 2.65 -18.54 3.75
C GLY A 17 3.77 -17.83 4.53
N LEU A 18 4.36 -16.77 3.97
CA LEU A 18 5.52 -16.09 4.53
C LEU A 18 5.21 -14.74 5.16
N LEU A 19 4.02 -14.18 4.95
CA LEU A 19 3.63 -12.85 5.39
C LEU A 19 2.22 -12.85 5.96
N SER A 20 2.10 -12.65 7.27
CA SER A 20 0.83 -12.43 7.95
C SER A 20 0.36 -10.97 7.84
N VAL A 21 -0.89 -10.71 8.24
CA VAL A 21 -1.43 -9.34 8.34
C VAL A 21 -0.67 -8.53 9.39
N GLU A 22 -0.42 -9.14 10.53
CA GLU A 22 0.30 -8.55 11.66
C GLU A 22 1.74 -8.20 11.28
N ASP A 23 2.43 -9.10 10.54
CA ASP A 23 3.77 -8.81 10.01
C ASP A 23 3.77 -7.63 9.04
N ALA A 24 2.78 -7.58 8.14
CA ALA A 24 2.66 -6.47 7.19
C ALA A 24 2.47 -5.13 7.90
N MET A 25 1.62 -5.10 8.93
CA MET A 25 1.40 -3.90 9.74
C MET A 25 2.65 -3.48 10.50
N ARG A 26 3.35 -4.44 11.13
CA ARG A 26 4.60 -4.19 11.86
C ARG A 26 5.69 -3.66 10.94
N VAL A 27 5.91 -4.29 9.79
CA VAL A 27 6.92 -3.85 8.82
C VAL A 27 6.59 -2.45 8.28
N CYS A 28 5.31 -2.13 8.02
CA CYS A 28 4.91 -0.78 7.62
C CYS A 28 5.19 0.26 8.72
N GLU A 29 4.95 -0.08 9.99
CA GLU A 29 5.26 0.79 11.13
C GLU A 29 6.76 1.05 11.25
N ASP A 30 7.58 -0.01 11.16
CA ASP A 30 9.05 0.09 11.18
C ASP A 30 9.56 1.00 10.05
N VAL A 31 8.97 0.90 8.85
CA VAL A 31 9.32 1.78 7.72
C VAL A 31 8.96 3.23 7.99
N TYR A 32 7.79 3.52 8.54
CA TYR A 32 7.46 4.90 8.94
C TYR A 32 8.42 5.43 10.02
N ALA A 33 8.84 4.58 10.96
CA ALA A 33 9.87 4.96 11.91
C ALA A 33 11.23 5.25 11.24
N MET A 34 11.60 4.48 10.19
CA MET A 34 12.79 4.78 9.37
C MET A 34 12.67 6.12 8.66
N HIS A 35 11.48 6.44 8.12
CA HIS A 35 11.23 7.76 7.53
C HIS A 35 11.46 8.88 8.53
N ALA A 36 10.93 8.75 9.74
CA ALA A 36 11.10 9.76 10.79
C ALA A 36 12.57 9.99 11.17
N ARG A 37 13.41 8.95 11.05
CA ARG A 37 14.86 9.04 11.34
C ARG A 37 15.71 9.46 10.14
N GLY A 38 15.11 9.65 8.94
CA GLY A 38 15.86 9.92 7.71
C GLY A 38 16.68 8.72 7.20
N SER A 39 16.26 7.51 7.57
CA SER A 39 16.94 6.25 7.18
C SER A 39 16.48 5.70 5.83
N VAL A 40 15.61 6.40 5.11
CA VAL A 40 15.17 6.03 3.77
C VAL A 40 15.75 6.97 2.73
N VAL A 41 16.42 6.41 1.72
CA VAL A 41 16.93 7.16 0.57
C VAL A 41 16.12 6.80 -0.67
N TRP A 42 15.60 7.80 -1.35
CA TRP A 42 14.74 7.64 -2.52
C TRP A 42 15.52 7.76 -3.82
N SER A 43 15.05 7.06 -4.85
CA SER A 43 15.52 7.30 -6.22
C SER A 43 15.19 8.72 -6.69
N SER A 44 15.97 9.22 -7.64
CA SER A 44 15.67 10.44 -8.38
C SER A 44 15.61 10.11 -9.88
N PRO A 45 14.47 10.26 -10.55
CA PRO A 45 13.16 10.63 -10.00
C PRO A 45 12.59 9.57 -9.05
N ARG A 46 11.63 9.96 -8.19
CA ARG A 46 10.99 9.04 -7.23
C ARG A 46 10.12 7.97 -7.89
N SER A 47 9.68 8.21 -9.11
CA SER A 47 8.94 7.27 -9.94
C SER A 47 9.26 7.55 -11.40
N PHE A 48 9.55 6.49 -12.12
CA PHE A 48 9.70 6.52 -13.59
C PHE A 48 8.52 5.77 -14.21
N LYS A 49 7.94 6.37 -15.27
CA LYS A 49 6.86 5.75 -16.04
C LYS A 49 7.35 5.52 -17.46
N LEU A 50 7.12 4.32 -17.98
CA LEU A 50 7.38 3.96 -19.38
C LEU A 50 6.06 3.51 -20.02
N ASP A 51 5.55 4.26 -20.97
CA ASP A 51 4.39 3.89 -21.75
C ASP A 51 4.78 2.79 -22.75
N VAL A 52 4.08 1.67 -22.70
CA VAL A 52 4.35 0.48 -23.53
C VAL A 52 3.41 0.45 -24.72
N ALA A 53 2.12 0.67 -24.48
CA ALA A 53 1.11 0.77 -25.52
C ALA A 53 0.03 1.76 -25.07
N GLU A 54 -0.24 2.77 -25.90
CA GLU A 54 -1.27 3.77 -25.63
C GLU A 54 -2.65 3.12 -25.59
N ALA A 55 -2.89 2.16 -26.50
CA ALA A 55 -4.02 1.27 -26.40
C ALA A 55 -3.99 0.51 -25.07
N PHE A 56 -5.12 0.49 -24.35
CA PHE A 56 -5.25 -0.16 -23.03
C PHE A 56 -4.48 0.50 -21.89
N ASN A 57 -3.97 1.73 -22.05
CA ASN A 57 -3.24 2.45 -21.02
C ASN A 57 -2.10 1.61 -20.38
N ASN A 58 -1.42 0.84 -21.22
CA ASN A 58 -0.37 -0.09 -20.79
C ASN A 58 0.94 0.65 -20.52
N HIS A 59 1.39 0.61 -19.28
CA HIS A 59 2.62 1.26 -18.89
C HIS A 59 3.32 0.59 -17.71
N TRP A 60 4.63 0.71 -17.66
CA TRP A 60 5.44 0.29 -16.53
C TRP A 60 5.74 1.46 -15.59
N HIS A 61 5.73 1.15 -14.30
CA HIS A 61 6.29 2.01 -13.27
C HIS A 61 7.53 1.36 -12.67
N VAL A 62 8.55 2.18 -12.47
CA VAL A 62 9.79 1.80 -11.77
C VAL A 62 9.98 2.76 -10.60
N LYS A 63 10.20 2.21 -9.42
CA LYS A 63 10.47 2.96 -8.19
C LYS A 63 11.56 2.25 -7.41
N ALA A 64 12.43 3.01 -6.73
CA ALA A 64 13.50 2.42 -5.92
C ALA A 64 13.72 3.17 -4.62
N ALA A 65 14.25 2.45 -3.63
CA ALA A 65 14.72 3.05 -2.38
C ALA A 65 15.84 2.19 -1.75
N LEU A 66 16.65 2.84 -0.91
CA LEU A 66 17.57 2.22 0.02
C LEU A 66 17.02 2.39 1.44
N LEU A 67 17.00 1.31 2.21
CA LEU A 67 16.62 1.28 3.61
C LEU A 67 17.89 1.07 4.45
N LYS A 68 18.35 2.09 5.17
CA LYS A 68 19.64 2.04 5.88
C LYS A 68 19.61 1.15 7.11
N ASP A 69 18.45 1.10 7.82
CA ASP A 69 18.31 0.36 9.08
C ASP A 69 18.17 -1.16 8.86
N ILE A 70 17.65 -1.56 7.72
CA ILE A 70 17.69 -2.94 7.19
C ILE A 70 18.51 -2.88 5.91
N PRO A 71 19.83 -3.15 5.95
CA PRO A 71 20.73 -2.83 4.84
C PRO A 71 20.32 -3.55 3.56
N THR A 72 19.35 -2.97 2.86
CA THR A 72 18.80 -3.47 1.60
C THR A 72 18.47 -2.31 0.68
N THR A 73 18.65 -2.52 -0.60
CA THR A 73 18.13 -1.65 -1.65
C THR A 73 17.25 -2.49 -2.57
N GLY A 74 16.32 -1.85 -3.23
CA GLY A 74 15.44 -2.56 -4.15
C GLY A 74 14.86 -1.66 -5.21
N VAL A 75 14.53 -2.31 -6.32
CA VAL A 75 13.81 -1.73 -7.44
C VAL A 75 12.48 -2.45 -7.60
N ARG A 76 11.42 -1.71 -7.46
CA ARG A 76 10.06 -2.17 -7.73
C ARG A 76 9.70 -1.91 -9.18
N LEU A 77 9.29 -2.95 -9.87
CA LEU A 77 8.85 -2.93 -11.26
C LEU A 77 7.42 -3.46 -11.33
N TYR A 78 6.46 -2.64 -11.75
CA TYR A 78 5.09 -3.08 -11.93
C TYR A 78 4.47 -2.48 -13.19
N ASN A 79 3.69 -3.31 -13.87
CA ASN A 79 2.89 -2.90 -15.01
C ASN A 79 1.49 -2.49 -14.57
N TYR A 80 0.87 -1.61 -15.33
CA TYR A 80 -0.54 -1.27 -15.24
C TYR A 80 -1.16 -1.27 -16.63
N TYR A 81 -2.36 -1.80 -16.74
CA TYR A 81 -3.18 -1.78 -17.96
C TYR A 81 -4.67 -1.83 -17.61
N ASP A 82 -5.51 -1.41 -18.54
CA ASP A 82 -6.96 -1.42 -18.38
C ASP A 82 -7.55 -2.83 -18.47
N ASP A 83 -8.78 -2.98 -18.00
CA ASP A 83 -9.49 -4.26 -17.91
C ASP A 83 -9.58 -5.06 -19.23
N GLY A 84 -9.47 -4.39 -20.40
CA GLY A 84 -9.46 -5.06 -21.71
C GLY A 84 -8.29 -6.02 -21.91
N VAL A 85 -7.15 -5.81 -21.26
CA VAL A 85 -5.97 -6.68 -21.32
C VAL A 85 -6.00 -7.76 -20.24
N ARG A 86 -6.71 -7.53 -19.15
CA ARG A 86 -6.76 -8.39 -17.97
C ARG A 86 -7.15 -9.84 -18.30
N ASN A 87 -8.03 -10.03 -19.26
CA ASN A 87 -8.50 -11.35 -19.68
C ASN A 87 -7.46 -12.17 -20.45
N THR A 88 -6.31 -11.60 -20.80
CA THR A 88 -5.27 -12.26 -21.58
C THR A 88 -4.02 -12.65 -20.78
N VAL A 89 -3.88 -12.18 -19.53
CA VAL A 89 -2.65 -12.31 -18.73
C VAL A 89 -2.80 -13.11 -17.44
N GLY A 90 -3.87 -13.83 -17.25
CA GLY A 90 -4.09 -14.73 -16.10
C GLY A 90 -4.65 -14.01 -14.86
N ASP A 91 -4.90 -14.80 -13.82
CA ASP A 91 -5.73 -14.41 -12.66
C ASP A 91 -5.09 -13.41 -11.70
N LEU A 92 -3.77 -13.24 -11.72
CA LEU A 92 -3.08 -12.35 -10.79
C LEU A 92 -3.12 -10.87 -11.20
N GLY A 93 -3.53 -10.57 -12.44
CA GLY A 93 -3.60 -9.21 -12.96
C GLY A 93 -2.22 -8.66 -13.39
N CYS A 94 -2.01 -7.35 -13.21
CA CYS A 94 -0.80 -6.68 -13.71
C CYS A 94 0.48 -7.24 -13.08
N PRO A 95 1.50 -7.63 -13.88
CA PRO A 95 2.77 -8.13 -13.39
C PRO A 95 3.47 -7.14 -12.45
N ARG A 96 4.03 -7.66 -11.35
CA ARG A 96 4.72 -6.83 -10.37
C ARG A 96 5.79 -7.62 -9.61
N TYR A 97 7.00 -7.05 -9.58
CA TYR A 97 8.16 -7.68 -8.97
C TYR A 97 9.01 -6.66 -8.24
N ILE A 98 9.74 -7.13 -7.25
CA ILE A 98 10.79 -6.37 -6.59
C ILE A 98 12.10 -7.11 -6.75
N VAL A 99 13.10 -6.42 -7.30
CA VAL A 99 14.47 -6.88 -7.31
C VAL A 99 15.17 -6.28 -6.11
N LEU A 100 15.63 -7.12 -5.19
CA LEU A 100 16.44 -6.73 -4.04
C LEU A 100 17.92 -6.88 -4.38
N SER A 101 18.73 -5.93 -3.91
CA SER A 101 20.19 -5.96 -4.06
C SER A 101 20.89 -5.70 -2.74
N ASP A 102 22.07 -6.27 -2.60
CA ASP A 102 22.98 -5.94 -1.52
C ASP A 102 23.49 -4.49 -1.71
N PRO A 103 23.33 -3.60 -0.74
CA PRO A 103 23.64 -2.18 -0.91
C PRO A 103 25.16 -1.90 -0.98
N HIS A 104 26.01 -2.84 -0.56
CA HIS A 104 27.47 -2.67 -0.59
C HIS A 104 28.08 -3.10 -1.93
N SER A 105 27.61 -4.24 -2.45
CA SER A 105 28.13 -4.78 -3.72
C SER A 105 27.31 -4.38 -4.94
N GLY A 106 26.05 -3.95 -4.74
CA GLY A 106 25.09 -3.71 -5.82
C GLY A 106 24.51 -4.98 -6.42
N GLU A 107 24.95 -6.15 -5.96
CA GLU A 107 24.57 -7.45 -6.52
C GLU A 107 23.10 -7.79 -6.21
N PRO A 108 22.31 -8.23 -7.20
CA PRO A 108 20.98 -8.76 -6.95
C PRO A 108 21.02 -9.97 -6.03
N ILE A 109 20.19 -9.99 -5.00
CA ILE A 109 20.08 -11.10 -4.04
C ILE A 109 18.75 -11.84 -4.17
N ALA A 110 17.69 -11.16 -4.58
CA ALA A 110 16.38 -11.78 -4.79
C ALA A 110 15.54 -11.08 -5.85
N VAL A 111 14.62 -11.84 -6.44
CA VAL A 111 13.45 -11.34 -7.17
C VAL A 111 12.22 -11.85 -6.45
N VAL A 112 11.37 -10.95 -5.97
CA VAL A 112 10.19 -11.29 -5.18
C VAL A 112 8.94 -10.89 -5.95
N ASP A 113 8.02 -11.85 -6.13
CA ASP A 113 6.67 -11.55 -6.59
C ASP A 113 5.93 -10.74 -5.52
N GLU A 114 5.40 -9.56 -5.88
CA GLU A 114 4.79 -8.66 -4.89
C GLU A 114 3.26 -8.66 -4.88
N HIS A 115 2.58 -9.53 -5.62
CA HIS A 115 1.12 -9.48 -5.68
C HIS A 115 0.46 -9.56 -4.31
N TRP A 116 0.91 -10.47 -3.44
CA TRP A 116 0.41 -10.57 -2.08
C TRP A 116 0.88 -9.40 -1.19
N SER A 117 2.18 -9.13 -1.16
CA SER A 117 2.73 -8.07 -0.31
C SER A 117 2.17 -6.69 -0.67
N TYR A 118 2.01 -6.38 -1.96
CA TYR A 118 1.34 -5.15 -2.42
C TYR A 118 -0.11 -5.05 -1.92
N ALA A 119 -0.87 -6.14 -2.05
CA ALA A 119 -2.27 -6.15 -1.67
C ALA A 119 -2.46 -5.85 -0.18
N ILE A 120 -1.66 -6.49 0.67
CA ILE A 120 -1.78 -6.32 2.13
C ILE A 120 -1.13 -5.04 2.64
N ARG A 121 0.06 -4.62 2.12
CA ARG A 121 0.74 -3.43 2.63
C ARG A 121 -0.01 -2.13 2.34
N SER A 122 -0.72 -2.07 1.20
CA SER A 122 -1.47 -0.86 0.86
C SER A 122 -2.56 -0.57 1.89
N ALA A 123 -3.22 -1.61 2.36
CA ALA A 123 -4.17 -1.51 3.46
C ALA A 123 -3.46 -1.28 4.81
N ALA A 124 -2.43 -2.07 5.11
CA ALA A 124 -1.70 -1.99 6.37
C ALA A 124 -1.12 -0.60 6.62
N ALA A 125 -0.48 0.01 5.61
CA ALA A 125 0.11 1.34 5.72
C ALA A 125 -0.89 2.45 6.06
N ALA A 126 -2.12 2.35 5.56
CA ALA A 126 -3.18 3.31 5.85
C ALA A 126 -3.86 3.02 7.19
N VAL A 127 -4.24 1.77 7.41
CA VAL A 127 -4.95 1.33 8.63
C VAL A 127 -4.10 1.53 9.87
N LEU A 128 -2.79 1.36 9.76
CA LEU A 128 -1.85 1.58 10.85
C LEU A 128 -2.01 2.96 11.51
N ALA A 129 -2.30 3.99 10.73
CA ALA A 129 -2.51 5.34 11.25
C ALA A 129 -3.69 5.41 12.26
N CYS A 130 -4.62 4.45 12.24
CA CYS A 130 -5.69 4.35 13.23
C CYS A 130 -5.17 4.11 14.66
N LYS A 131 -3.93 3.64 14.86
CA LYS A 131 -3.32 3.57 16.20
C LYS A 131 -3.31 4.93 16.89
N TRP A 132 -3.18 6.00 16.12
CA TRP A 132 -3.12 7.39 16.60
C TRP A 132 -4.37 8.19 16.26
N MET A 133 -4.97 7.90 15.12
CA MET A 133 -6.05 8.71 14.52
C MET A 133 -7.43 8.04 14.58
N GLY A 134 -7.50 6.76 14.91
CA GLY A 134 -8.76 6.04 15.05
C GLY A 134 -9.55 6.45 16.30
N PRO A 135 -10.86 6.21 16.33
CA PRO A 135 -11.65 6.27 17.55
C PRO A 135 -11.15 5.21 18.56
N ARG A 136 -11.33 5.49 19.86
CA ARG A 136 -10.86 4.56 20.90
C ARG A 136 -11.60 3.21 20.88
N ASN A 137 -12.91 3.24 20.72
CA ASN A 137 -13.78 2.07 20.74
C ASN A 137 -14.77 2.15 19.56
N PRO A 138 -14.32 1.86 18.32
CA PRO A 138 -15.22 1.89 17.17
C PRO A 138 -16.14 0.66 17.17
N ASN A 139 -17.45 0.89 17.05
CA ASN A 139 -18.46 -0.16 16.98
C ASN A 139 -18.84 -0.53 15.54
N ILE A 140 -18.85 0.48 14.65
CA ILE A 140 -19.33 0.33 13.27
C ILE A 140 -18.21 0.63 12.27
N LEU A 141 -17.90 -0.39 11.45
CA LEU A 141 -17.00 -0.25 10.30
C LEU A 141 -17.80 -0.15 9.00
N GLY A 142 -17.50 0.84 8.16
CA GLY A 142 -18.04 0.98 6.81
C GLY A 142 -17.00 0.64 5.74
N LEU A 143 -17.29 -0.28 4.83
CA LEU A 143 -16.43 -0.66 3.70
C LEU A 143 -17.06 -0.23 2.38
N VAL A 144 -16.54 0.83 1.78
CA VAL A 144 -16.93 1.32 0.46
C VAL A 144 -15.99 0.69 -0.57
N GLY A 145 -16.47 -0.38 -1.21
CA GLY A 145 -15.65 -1.26 -2.04
C GLY A 145 -15.04 -2.42 -1.24
N ILE A 146 -15.31 -3.63 -1.72
CA ILE A 146 -14.93 -4.90 -1.07
C ILE A 146 -13.99 -5.75 -1.95
N GLY A 147 -13.28 -5.09 -2.84
CA GLY A 147 -12.18 -5.68 -3.60
C GLY A 147 -10.94 -5.91 -2.74
N THR A 148 -9.79 -6.04 -3.37
CA THR A 148 -8.50 -6.31 -2.71
C THR A 148 -8.21 -5.31 -1.58
N MET A 149 -8.39 -4.00 -1.82
CA MET A 149 -8.09 -2.98 -0.81
C MET A 149 -9.06 -3.03 0.36
N GLY A 150 -10.38 -3.04 0.12
CA GLY A 150 -11.37 -3.10 1.19
C GLY A 150 -11.28 -4.39 2.01
N THR A 151 -11.05 -5.54 1.35
CA THR A 151 -10.87 -6.83 2.04
C THR A 151 -9.64 -6.83 2.95
N ASN A 152 -8.51 -6.31 2.48
CA ASN A 152 -7.31 -6.28 3.31
C ASN A 152 -7.37 -5.20 4.40
N SER A 153 -8.08 -4.09 4.15
CA SER A 153 -8.37 -3.11 5.22
C SER A 153 -9.23 -3.72 6.33
N LEU A 154 -10.23 -4.53 5.97
CA LEU A 154 -11.01 -5.29 6.96
C LEU A 154 -10.10 -6.18 7.80
N ARG A 155 -9.23 -6.96 7.16
CA ARG A 155 -8.27 -7.84 7.88
C ARG A 155 -7.39 -7.05 8.84
N CYS A 156 -6.79 -5.95 8.36
CA CYS A 156 -5.93 -5.09 9.20
C CYS A 156 -6.70 -4.45 10.35
N LEU A 157 -7.90 -3.91 10.12
CA LEU A 157 -8.71 -3.31 11.17
C LEU A 157 -9.14 -4.33 12.22
N CYS A 158 -9.44 -5.56 11.84
CA CYS A 158 -9.80 -6.64 12.76
C CYS A 158 -8.64 -7.14 13.63
N THR A 159 -7.37 -6.81 13.32
CA THR A 159 -6.25 -7.03 14.25
C THR A 159 -6.23 -6.02 15.39
N MET A 160 -6.80 -4.84 15.16
CA MET A 160 -6.77 -3.70 16.10
C MET A 160 -8.08 -3.54 16.88
N TYR A 161 -9.21 -3.86 16.26
CA TYR A 161 -10.55 -3.55 16.78
C TYR A 161 -11.47 -4.75 16.73
N ARG A 162 -12.51 -4.69 17.59
CA ARG A 162 -13.69 -5.57 17.53
C ARG A 162 -14.89 -4.69 17.19
N PHE A 163 -15.55 -4.98 16.07
CA PHE A 163 -16.73 -4.25 15.63
C PHE A 163 -18.00 -5.01 15.99
N GLU A 164 -19.06 -4.28 16.32
CA GLU A 164 -20.40 -4.86 16.52
C GLU A 164 -21.09 -5.04 15.16
N GLU A 165 -20.88 -4.13 14.23
CA GLU A 165 -21.42 -4.18 12.86
C GLU A 165 -20.35 -3.77 11.83
N ILE A 166 -20.31 -4.51 10.73
CA ILE A 166 -19.50 -4.17 9.57
C ILE A 166 -20.44 -3.97 8.38
N ARG A 167 -20.50 -2.77 7.84
CA ARG A 167 -21.31 -2.44 6.66
C ARG A 167 -20.44 -2.52 5.42
N CYS A 168 -20.99 -3.05 4.33
CA CYS A 168 -20.25 -3.14 3.09
C CYS A 168 -21.12 -2.84 1.87
N THR A 169 -20.50 -2.26 0.84
CA THR A 169 -21.16 -2.08 -0.46
C THR A 169 -20.22 -2.33 -1.62
N SER A 170 -20.80 -2.73 -2.75
CA SER A 170 -20.16 -2.84 -4.05
C SER A 170 -21.21 -2.67 -5.13
N ARG A 171 -20.78 -2.46 -6.39
CA ARG A 171 -21.68 -2.27 -7.52
C ARG A 171 -22.64 -3.45 -7.74
N ARG A 172 -22.18 -4.69 -7.49
CA ARG A 172 -22.94 -5.91 -7.74
C ARG A 172 -23.57 -6.44 -6.45
N PRO A 173 -24.92 -6.53 -6.35
CA PRO A 173 -25.61 -7.03 -5.15
C PRO A 173 -25.15 -8.42 -4.71
N GLU A 174 -24.99 -9.34 -5.67
CA GLU A 174 -24.54 -10.71 -5.41
C GLU A 174 -23.13 -10.76 -4.79
N THR A 175 -22.23 -9.88 -5.25
CA THR A 175 -20.86 -9.78 -4.72
C THR A 175 -20.87 -9.31 -3.25
N ARG A 176 -21.65 -8.28 -2.94
CA ARG A 176 -21.72 -7.78 -1.55
C ARG A 176 -22.42 -8.76 -0.62
N ALA A 177 -23.45 -9.47 -1.10
CA ALA A 177 -24.11 -10.51 -0.33
C ALA A 177 -23.19 -11.71 -0.05
N ALA A 178 -22.42 -12.16 -1.04
CA ALA A 178 -21.42 -13.23 -0.87
C ALA A 178 -20.31 -12.83 0.11
N PHE A 179 -19.81 -11.60 -0.03
CA PHE A 179 -18.83 -11.03 0.90
C PHE A 179 -19.36 -11.00 2.34
N ALA A 180 -20.57 -10.51 2.53
CA ALA A 180 -21.21 -10.43 3.84
C ALA A 180 -21.35 -11.80 4.52
N ARG A 181 -21.86 -12.80 3.80
CA ARG A 181 -21.96 -14.18 4.32
C ARG A 181 -20.60 -14.74 4.73
N LYS A 182 -19.60 -14.66 3.84
CA LYS A 182 -18.24 -15.15 4.09
C LYS A 182 -17.64 -14.54 5.36
N TRP A 183 -17.69 -13.21 5.46
CA TRP A 183 -17.01 -12.51 6.54
C TRP A 183 -17.80 -12.52 7.85
N SER A 184 -19.13 -12.57 7.81
CA SER A 184 -19.91 -12.81 9.03
C SER A 184 -19.55 -14.14 9.68
N GLN A 185 -19.42 -15.20 8.87
CA GLN A 185 -19.01 -16.51 9.34
C GLN A 185 -17.57 -16.50 9.88
N ALA A 186 -16.64 -15.87 9.15
CA ALA A 186 -15.24 -15.87 9.52
C ALA A 186 -14.91 -15.05 10.78
N LEU A 187 -15.65 -13.96 11.01
CA LEU A 187 -15.39 -13.03 12.12
C LEU A 187 -16.32 -13.23 13.33
N GLY A 188 -17.41 -13.95 13.18
CA GLY A 188 -18.46 -14.05 14.20
C GLY A 188 -19.16 -12.71 14.47
N THR A 189 -19.10 -11.76 13.52
CA THR A 189 -19.66 -10.41 13.62
C THR A 189 -20.60 -10.16 12.44
N ALA A 190 -21.66 -9.39 12.66
CA ALA A 190 -22.60 -9.05 11.60
C ALA A 190 -21.93 -8.22 10.49
N VAL A 191 -21.81 -8.80 9.30
CA VAL A 191 -21.43 -8.06 8.07
C VAL A 191 -22.68 -7.84 7.26
N VAL A 192 -23.08 -6.57 7.12
CA VAL A 192 -24.37 -6.17 6.55
C VAL A 192 -24.16 -5.51 5.20
N PRO A 193 -24.65 -6.11 4.09
CA PRO A 193 -24.60 -5.48 2.80
C PRO A 193 -25.59 -4.31 2.75
N LYS A 194 -25.14 -3.17 2.23
CA LYS A 194 -25.95 -1.96 2.03
C LYS A 194 -26.09 -1.65 0.53
N ASP A 195 -27.18 -1.03 0.16
CA ASP A 195 -27.48 -0.69 -1.22
C ASP A 195 -26.78 0.57 -1.71
N SER A 196 -26.49 1.50 -0.80
CA SER A 196 -25.82 2.75 -1.12
C SER A 196 -24.53 2.95 -0.31
N ILE A 197 -23.64 3.79 -0.86
CA ILE A 197 -22.42 4.22 -0.16
C ILE A 197 -22.79 5.05 1.07
N GLU A 198 -23.80 5.89 0.96
CA GLU A 198 -24.27 6.73 2.07
C GLU A 198 -24.69 5.89 3.28
N GLU A 199 -25.43 4.80 3.09
CA GLU A 199 -25.82 3.88 4.17
C GLU A 199 -24.61 3.19 4.84
N VAL A 200 -23.54 2.98 4.08
CA VAL A 200 -22.29 2.42 4.63
C VAL A 200 -21.57 3.44 5.49
N VAL A 201 -21.50 4.68 5.05
CA VAL A 201 -20.67 5.73 5.67
C VAL A 201 -21.39 6.40 6.84
N ARG A 202 -22.72 6.68 6.70
CA ARG A 202 -23.48 7.34 7.76
C ARG A 202 -23.49 6.52 9.05
N GLY A 203 -23.02 7.16 10.12
CA GLY A 203 -22.95 6.54 11.45
C GLY A 203 -21.80 5.55 11.63
N ALA A 204 -20.96 5.30 10.64
CA ALA A 204 -19.74 4.51 10.83
C ALA A 204 -18.72 5.27 11.69
N ASP A 205 -18.04 4.55 12.58
CA ASP A 205 -16.94 5.08 13.38
C ASP A 205 -15.66 5.15 12.56
N ILE A 206 -15.43 4.11 11.75
CA ILE A 206 -14.37 4.06 10.75
C ILE A 206 -15.02 3.73 9.41
N ALA A 207 -14.72 4.50 8.38
CA ALA A 207 -15.11 4.18 7.01
C ALA A 207 -13.86 4.09 6.11
N VAL A 208 -13.86 3.10 5.23
CA VAL A 208 -12.75 2.84 4.30
C VAL A 208 -13.25 2.97 2.87
N GLY A 209 -12.62 3.85 2.10
CA GLY A 209 -12.70 3.87 0.65
C GLY A 209 -11.66 2.92 0.07
N GLY A 210 -12.08 1.98 -0.76
CA GLY A 210 -11.21 1.00 -1.41
C GLY A 210 -11.74 0.65 -2.79
N THR A 211 -12.04 1.68 -3.61
CA THR A 211 -12.69 1.52 -4.92
C THR A 211 -11.74 1.81 -6.08
N THR A 212 -12.12 1.37 -7.26
CA THR A 212 -11.47 1.73 -8.52
C THR A 212 -12.24 2.83 -9.27
N SER A 213 -13.21 3.49 -8.61
CA SER A 213 -14.02 4.54 -9.22
C SER A 213 -13.18 5.78 -9.54
N SER A 214 -13.46 6.39 -10.69
CA SER A 214 -12.95 7.71 -11.06
C SER A 214 -13.80 8.86 -10.48
N ASP A 215 -15.03 8.55 -10.03
CA ASP A 215 -15.95 9.52 -9.47
C ASP A 215 -15.77 9.67 -7.95
N VAL A 216 -16.28 10.77 -7.42
CA VAL A 216 -16.37 10.97 -5.97
C VAL A 216 -17.28 9.91 -5.37
N VAL A 217 -16.75 9.18 -4.39
CA VAL A 217 -17.46 8.02 -3.81
C VAL A 217 -18.19 8.40 -2.52
N SER A 218 -17.54 9.17 -1.65
CA SER A 218 -18.09 9.57 -0.34
C SER A 218 -18.08 11.09 -0.18
N ARG A 219 -19.01 11.60 0.62
CA ARG A 219 -19.17 13.03 0.88
C ARG A 219 -18.97 13.33 2.35
N GLU A 220 -18.30 14.45 2.65
CA GLU A 220 -18.02 14.88 4.01
C GLU A 220 -19.27 14.95 4.91
N PRO A 221 -20.44 15.45 4.48
CA PRO A 221 -21.63 15.51 5.34
C PRO A 221 -22.21 14.15 5.78
N TRP A 222 -21.71 13.04 5.23
CA TRP A 222 -22.06 11.69 5.67
C TRP A 222 -21.26 11.23 6.88
N LEU A 223 -20.12 11.88 7.14
CA LEU A 223 -19.23 11.56 8.24
C LEU A 223 -19.76 12.13 9.55
N LYS A 224 -19.99 11.29 10.54
CA LYS A 224 -20.40 11.73 11.87
C LYS A 224 -19.23 12.36 12.63
N PRO A 225 -19.50 13.20 13.65
CA PRO A 225 -18.48 13.61 14.62
C PRO A 225 -17.77 12.37 15.21
N GLY A 226 -16.47 12.47 15.42
CA GLY A 226 -15.64 11.40 15.97
C GLY A 226 -15.21 10.31 14.97
N SER A 227 -15.69 10.36 13.73
CA SER A 227 -15.34 9.33 12.73
C SER A 227 -13.95 9.51 12.11
N THR A 228 -13.40 8.39 11.63
CA THR A 228 -12.19 8.38 10.79
C THR A 228 -12.52 7.83 9.43
N PHE A 229 -12.16 8.56 8.36
CA PHE A 229 -12.25 8.09 6.99
C PHE A 229 -10.86 7.73 6.46
N ILE A 230 -10.70 6.51 5.94
CA ILE A 230 -9.47 6.02 5.33
C ILE A 230 -9.64 6.00 3.82
N SER A 231 -8.82 6.73 3.10
CA SER A 231 -8.80 6.83 1.64
C SER A 231 -7.54 6.17 1.09
N LEU A 232 -7.72 5.14 0.26
CA LEU A 232 -6.64 4.32 -0.34
C LEU A 232 -6.45 4.61 -1.83
N ALA A 233 -7.34 5.41 -2.43
CA ALA A 233 -7.34 5.72 -3.84
C ALA A 233 -7.82 7.15 -4.12
N ARG A 234 -7.99 7.45 -5.41
CA ARG A 234 -8.40 8.79 -5.84
C ARG A 234 -9.89 9.03 -5.54
N ARG A 235 -10.23 10.27 -5.11
CA ARG A 235 -11.60 10.77 -5.00
C ARG A 235 -12.55 9.95 -4.13
N GLU A 236 -12.02 9.20 -3.18
CA GLU A 236 -12.86 8.41 -2.27
C GLU A 236 -13.60 9.27 -1.27
N LEU A 237 -13.04 10.41 -0.88
CA LEU A 237 -13.73 11.49 -0.22
C LEU A 237 -13.77 12.72 -1.14
N ASP A 238 -14.91 13.42 -1.19
CA ASP A 238 -15.05 14.67 -1.93
C ASP A 238 -13.92 15.65 -1.58
N PRO A 239 -13.15 16.13 -2.57
CA PRO A 239 -12.07 17.11 -2.35
C PRO A 239 -12.50 18.33 -1.54
N ALA A 240 -13.72 18.85 -1.77
CA ALA A 240 -14.26 19.96 -1.02
C ALA A 240 -14.50 19.65 0.47
N GLY A 241 -14.53 18.38 0.85
CA GLY A 241 -14.66 17.92 2.24
C GLY A 241 -13.35 17.90 3.01
N TRP A 242 -12.20 17.87 2.33
CA TRP A 242 -10.90 17.75 3.01
C TRP A 242 -10.61 18.91 3.97
N SER A 243 -10.89 20.13 3.54
CA SER A 243 -10.68 21.34 4.35
C SER A 243 -11.65 21.47 5.54
N LYS A 244 -12.69 20.61 5.59
CA LYS A 244 -13.68 20.56 6.68
C LYS A 244 -13.39 19.47 7.70
N MET A 245 -12.36 18.66 7.47
CA MET A 245 -11.90 17.68 8.45
C MET A 245 -11.10 18.36 9.54
N ASP A 246 -11.25 17.91 10.79
CA ASP A 246 -10.48 18.44 11.92
C ASP A 246 -8.99 18.12 11.78
N LYS A 247 -8.66 16.94 11.25
CA LYS A 247 -7.29 16.53 10.94
C LYS A 247 -7.24 15.75 9.61
N VAL A 248 -6.25 16.10 8.80
CA VAL A 248 -5.90 15.35 7.58
C VAL A 248 -4.48 14.83 7.75
N VAL A 249 -4.31 13.52 7.57
CA VAL A 249 -3.02 12.83 7.67
C VAL A 249 -2.75 12.08 6.37
N ILE A 250 -1.52 12.14 5.89
CA ILE A 250 -1.10 11.47 4.66
C ILE A 250 0.17 10.62 4.90
N ASP A 251 0.48 9.72 3.98
CA ASP A 251 1.70 8.91 4.05
C ASP A 251 2.96 9.72 3.74
N SER A 252 2.95 10.57 2.70
CA SER A 252 4.05 11.47 2.35
C SER A 252 3.56 12.60 1.46
N TRP A 253 3.89 13.83 1.82
CA TRP A 253 3.61 15.01 1.00
C TRP A 253 4.22 14.89 -0.38
N ASP A 254 5.50 14.60 -0.44
CA ASP A 254 6.25 14.54 -1.69
C ASP A 254 5.72 13.49 -2.66
N PHE A 255 5.30 12.31 -2.17
CA PHE A 255 4.71 11.28 -3.02
C PHE A 255 3.31 11.64 -3.50
N ASN A 256 2.50 12.26 -2.65
CA ASN A 256 1.18 12.74 -3.03
C ASN A 256 1.25 13.88 -4.07
N MET A 257 2.33 14.69 -4.04
CA MET A 257 2.56 15.76 -5.01
C MET A 257 3.09 15.28 -6.37
N LEU A 258 3.46 14.02 -6.54
CA LEU A 258 3.92 13.52 -7.85
C LEU A 258 2.81 13.55 -8.90
N GLN A 259 1.59 13.15 -8.52
CA GLN A 259 0.46 13.07 -9.45
C GLN A 259 -0.88 12.89 -8.70
N GLY A 260 -1.97 12.94 -9.45
CA GLY A 260 -3.29 12.57 -8.95
C GLY A 260 -4.11 13.73 -8.41
N GLU A 261 -5.17 13.39 -7.67
CA GLU A 261 -6.14 14.38 -7.15
C GLU A 261 -5.52 15.29 -6.12
N PHE A 262 -4.70 14.77 -5.22
CA PHE A 262 -4.04 15.58 -4.18
C PHE A 262 -3.25 16.74 -4.79
N LYS A 263 -2.41 16.45 -5.79
CA LYS A 263 -1.65 17.48 -6.51
C LYS A 263 -2.58 18.55 -7.11
N ARG A 264 -3.66 18.13 -7.77
CA ARG A 264 -4.64 19.07 -8.36
C ARG A 264 -5.30 19.96 -7.31
N MET A 265 -5.63 19.40 -6.14
CA MET A 265 -6.22 20.16 -5.03
C MET A 265 -5.26 21.24 -4.51
N ILE A 266 -3.96 20.92 -4.40
CA ILE A 266 -2.93 21.88 -3.99
C ILE A 266 -2.76 22.98 -5.06
N GLU A 267 -2.62 22.60 -6.32
CA GLU A 267 -2.43 23.54 -7.44
C GLU A 267 -3.62 24.46 -7.66
N SER A 268 -4.84 24.00 -7.37
CA SER A 268 -6.07 24.80 -7.44
C SER A 268 -6.39 25.60 -6.18
N GLY A 269 -5.60 25.44 -5.11
CA GLY A 269 -5.84 26.11 -3.83
C GLY A 269 -7.00 25.54 -3.01
N GLN A 270 -7.55 24.38 -3.38
CA GLN A 270 -8.62 23.71 -2.61
C GLN A 270 -8.13 23.12 -1.30
N PHE A 271 -6.84 22.80 -1.22
CA PHE A 271 -6.17 22.32 -0.02
C PHE A 271 -4.74 22.85 0.01
N SER A 272 -4.16 23.00 1.20
CA SER A 272 -2.81 23.53 1.37
C SER A 272 -2.04 22.76 2.44
N ARG A 273 -0.71 22.90 2.44
CA ARG A 273 0.14 22.29 3.47
C ARG A 273 -0.19 22.80 4.88
N ALA A 274 -0.67 24.02 5.02
CA ALA A 274 -1.07 24.58 6.31
C ALA A 274 -2.31 23.89 6.92
N GLN A 275 -3.14 23.26 6.09
CA GLN A 275 -4.32 22.50 6.51
C GLN A 275 -3.99 21.02 6.80
N LEU A 276 -2.80 20.55 6.40
CA LEU A 276 -2.34 19.21 6.72
C LEU A 276 -1.97 19.14 8.20
N HIS A 277 -2.54 18.17 8.94
CA HIS A 277 -2.14 17.90 10.32
C HIS A 277 -0.72 17.33 10.37
N GLY A 278 -0.41 16.37 9.52
CA GLY A 278 0.92 15.77 9.45
C GLY A 278 1.01 14.57 8.52
N GLU A 279 2.20 14.01 8.48
CA GLU A 279 2.51 12.76 7.79
C GLU A 279 2.52 11.59 8.80
N ILE A 280 2.23 10.37 8.36
CA ILE A 280 2.11 9.21 9.27
C ILE A 280 3.42 8.97 10.05
N HIS A 281 4.58 9.21 9.44
CA HIS A 281 5.86 9.05 10.13
C HIS A 281 6.04 10.03 11.32
N GLU A 282 5.39 11.20 11.27
CA GLU A 282 5.40 12.16 12.37
C GLU A 282 4.54 11.69 13.56
N LEU A 283 3.46 10.92 13.27
CA LEU A 283 2.66 10.26 14.31
C LEU A 283 3.45 9.12 14.96
N VAL A 284 4.09 8.29 14.14
CA VAL A 284 4.90 7.14 14.61
C VAL A 284 6.04 7.60 15.50
N SER A 285 6.68 8.71 15.19
CA SER A 285 7.78 9.29 16.00
C SER A 285 7.31 10.10 17.21
N GLY A 286 6.01 10.38 17.32
CA GLY A 286 5.48 11.27 18.35
C GLY A 286 5.69 12.77 18.09
N ALA A 287 6.21 13.15 16.92
CA ALA A 287 6.39 14.57 16.54
C ALA A 287 5.04 15.29 16.33
N LYS A 288 4.00 14.54 15.98
CA LYS A 288 2.61 15.02 15.91
C LYS A 288 1.74 14.21 16.86
N LYS A 289 0.78 14.90 17.48
CA LYS A 289 -0.23 14.25 18.32
C LYS A 289 -1.25 13.53 17.47
N GLY A 290 -1.78 12.43 17.97
CA GLY A 290 -2.91 11.73 17.38
C GLY A 290 -4.24 12.45 17.58
N ARG A 291 -5.32 11.69 17.69
CA ARG A 291 -6.64 12.19 18.07
C ARG A 291 -6.58 12.77 19.48
N GLU A 292 -7.05 14.00 19.65
CA GLU A 292 -7.05 14.71 20.94
C GLU A 292 -8.45 14.85 21.51
N ARG A 293 -9.49 14.93 20.65
CA ARG A 293 -10.90 15.00 21.06
C ARG A 293 -11.69 13.84 20.45
N ASP A 294 -12.68 13.36 21.16
CA ASP A 294 -13.52 12.24 20.70
C ASP A 294 -14.45 12.62 19.54
N ASP A 295 -14.70 13.91 19.32
CA ASP A 295 -15.55 14.42 18.24
C ASP A 295 -14.80 14.75 16.93
N GLU A 296 -13.48 14.67 16.91
CA GLU A 296 -12.70 15.00 15.71
C GLU A 296 -13.05 14.09 14.52
N ARG A 297 -13.34 14.69 13.37
CA ARG A 297 -13.45 14.00 12.08
C ARG A 297 -12.08 13.97 11.41
N ILE A 298 -11.58 12.78 11.15
CA ILE A 298 -10.20 12.61 10.69
C ILE A 298 -10.19 11.92 9.33
N LEU A 299 -9.38 12.46 8.42
CA LEU A 299 -9.07 11.84 7.13
C LEU A 299 -7.64 11.29 7.15
N ILE A 300 -7.51 10.01 6.83
CA ILE A 300 -6.23 9.35 6.53
C ILE A 300 -6.21 9.09 5.03
N HIS A 301 -5.24 9.63 4.31
CA HIS A 301 -5.08 9.39 2.87
C HIS A 301 -3.69 8.87 2.55
N THR A 302 -3.62 7.76 1.82
CA THR A 302 -2.33 7.15 1.44
C THR A 302 -2.28 6.79 -0.04
N THR A 303 -1.12 7.00 -0.64
CA THR A 303 -0.80 6.56 -2.01
C THR A 303 0.17 5.37 -2.01
N GLY A 304 0.75 5.07 -0.85
CA GLY A 304 1.72 3.99 -0.64
C GLY A 304 3.14 4.36 -1.04
N LEU A 305 4.09 3.88 -0.26
CA LEU A 305 5.51 4.20 -0.38
C LEU A 305 6.31 2.97 -0.81
N VAL A 306 7.17 3.12 -1.81
CA VAL A 306 8.00 2.00 -2.31
C VAL A 306 8.96 1.45 -1.24
N SER A 307 9.31 2.23 -0.24
CA SER A 307 10.08 1.76 0.91
C SER A 307 9.38 0.62 1.67
N GLN A 308 8.05 0.67 1.77
CA GLN A 308 7.24 -0.39 2.37
C GLN A 308 7.25 -1.65 1.50
N ASP A 309 7.17 -1.49 0.17
CA ASP A 309 7.25 -2.61 -0.77
C ASP A 309 8.61 -3.31 -0.65
N ILE A 310 9.72 -2.54 -0.60
CA ILE A 310 11.08 -3.09 -0.46
C ILE A 310 11.29 -3.75 0.90
N ALA A 311 10.82 -3.16 1.99
CA ALA A 311 10.93 -3.76 3.32
C ALA A 311 10.18 -5.08 3.41
N LEU A 312 8.98 -5.17 2.84
CA LEU A 312 8.21 -6.41 2.80
C LEU A 312 8.83 -7.45 1.89
N ALA A 313 9.39 -7.05 0.75
CA ALA A 313 10.15 -7.95 -0.10
C ALA A 313 11.38 -8.50 0.61
N HIS A 314 12.09 -7.67 1.38
CA HIS A 314 13.21 -8.13 2.21
C HIS A 314 12.74 -9.11 3.31
N PHE A 315 11.63 -8.82 3.97
CA PHE A 315 11.02 -9.71 4.95
C PHE A 315 10.66 -11.07 4.34
N LEU A 316 10.02 -11.07 3.16
CA LEU A 316 9.69 -12.29 2.41
C LEU A 316 10.93 -13.07 2.00
N TYR A 317 11.96 -12.38 1.49
CA TYR A 317 13.25 -12.99 1.14
C TYR A 317 13.89 -13.68 2.34
N ARG A 318 13.96 -13.03 3.50
CA ARG A 318 14.51 -13.61 4.73
C ARG A 318 13.75 -14.85 5.16
N ASN A 319 12.43 -14.78 5.21
CA ASN A 319 11.57 -15.91 5.59
C ASN A 319 11.64 -17.06 4.57
N ALA A 320 11.79 -16.76 3.28
CA ALA A 320 11.99 -17.78 2.25
C ALA A 320 13.34 -18.52 2.43
N LEU A 321 14.41 -17.78 2.74
CA LEU A 321 15.70 -18.38 3.07
C LEU A 321 15.61 -19.32 4.27
N ASP A 322 14.99 -18.85 5.36
CA ASP A 322 14.90 -19.61 6.61
C ASP A 322 14.06 -20.89 6.46
N LYS A 323 13.07 -20.88 5.57
CA LYS A 323 12.19 -22.01 5.29
C LYS A 323 12.63 -22.87 4.09
N GLY A 324 13.68 -22.49 3.40
CA GLY A 324 14.15 -23.20 2.20
C GLY A 324 13.19 -23.14 1.02
N LEU A 325 12.41 -22.04 0.91
CA LEU A 325 11.44 -21.78 -0.16
C LEU A 325 12.05 -20.94 -1.28
N GLY A 326 11.36 -20.89 -2.42
CA GLY A 326 11.82 -20.18 -3.62
C GLY A 326 12.71 -21.02 -4.53
N THR A 327 13.09 -20.43 -5.64
CA THR A 327 13.92 -21.08 -6.67
C THR A 327 15.21 -20.28 -6.89
N TRP A 328 16.34 -20.94 -6.82
CA TRP A 328 17.62 -20.27 -7.08
C TRP A 328 17.87 -20.12 -8.58
N LEU A 329 18.06 -18.89 -9.01
CA LEU A 329 18.50 -18.52 -10.34
C LEU A 329 20.02 -18.44 -10.32
N PRO A 330 20.77 -19.32 -11.06
CA PRO A 330 22.21 -19.33 -11.00
C PRO A 330 22.78 -18.02 -11.55
N ARG A 331 23.83 -17.52 -10.91
CA ARG A 331 24.64 -16.46 -11.49
C ARG A 331 25.56 -17.02 -12.53
N ALA A 332 25.91 -16.25 -13.54
CA ALA A 332 26.99 -16.60 -14.42
C ALA A 332 28.25 -16.83 -13.57
N GLY A 333 28.84 -18.00 -13.67
CA GLY A 333 30.02 -18.36 -12.88
C GLY A 333 31.14 -17.32 -13.07
N GLY A 334 31.89 -17.03 -12.01
CA GLY A 334 32.96 -16.04 -11.98
C GLY A 334 34.13 -16.26 -12.95
N ALA A 335 34.06 -17.26 -13.83
CA ALA A 335 34.98 -17.45 -14.94
C ALA A 335 34.60 -16.70 -16.22
N ALA A 336 33.41 -16.11 -16.31
CA ALA A 336 33.10 -15.18 -17.37
C ALA A 336 33.54 -13.74 -17.00
N ARG A 337 34.80 -13.56 -16.66
CA ARG A 337 35.47 -12.32 -17.07
C ARG A 337 35.23 -12.28 -18.55
N MET A 338 34.57 -11.21 -19.03
CA MET A 338 34.35 -10.99 -20.44
C MET A 338 35.72 -11.19 -21.14
N ALA A 339 35.93 -12.36 -21.70
CA ALA A 339 36.98 -12.63 -22.68
C ALA A 339 36.54 -11.81 -23.88
N GLY A 340 37.03 -10.60 -23.98
CA GLY A 340 36.62 -9.72 -25.08
C GLY A 340 36.96 -8.28 -24.90
N THR A 341 37.74 -7.92 -23.92
CA THR A 341 38.33 -6.58 -23.91
C THR A 341 39.68 -6.66 -24.55
N GLY A 342 39.67 -6.34 -25.81
CA GLY A 342 40.76 -5.88 -26.63
C GLY A 342 42.15 -5.95 -26.03
N GLU A 343 42.98 -6.80 -26.59
CA GLU A 343 44.39 -6.53 -26.71
C GLU A 343 44.54 -5.10 -27.25
N ARG A 344 44.99 -4.20 -26.40
CA ARG A 344 45.49 -2.92 -26.90
C ARG A 344 46.76 -3.27 -27.67
N SER A 345 46.64 -3.31 -28.97
CA SER A 345 47.78 -3.30 -29.85
C SER A 345 48.66 -2.07 -29.51
N THR A 346 49.77 -2.34 -28.86
CA THR A 346 50.89 -1.41 -28.78
C THR A 346 51.66 -1.54 -30.07
N THR A 347 51.43 -0.63 -30.97
CA THR A 347 52.41 -0.21 -31.99
C THR A 347 52.62 1.31 -31.90
#